data_4b800face6da6b86e1d6401d67553519
#
_entry.id   4b800face6da6b86e1d6401d67553519
#
_cell.length_a   1.000
_cell.length_b   1.000
_cell.length_c   1.000
_cell.angle_alpha   90.00
_cell.angle_beta   90.00
_cell.angle_gamma   90.00
#
_symmetry.space_group_name_H-M   'P 1'
#
loop_
_entity.id
_entity.type
_entity.pdbx_description
1 polymer ?
#
loop_
_entity_poly.entity_id
_entity_poly.type
_entity_poly.pdbx_seq_one_letter_code
_entity_poly.pdbx_strand_id
1 'polypeptide(L)'
;NVHFIGTQGVGKSTLLRSILFFYNADIQKLGISREKKNYNEYYFPYQNSYIVYEIQTETGKYCVLSFKSQGRVAFRFINSGYDKNFFIDNEGKAYETFDKIRVALGKTDITRIVNNYEEYRNILYGNNKGLQSEFRKYALMESKQFQNIPRTIANVFLNTKLDAEFVKE
;
A
#
# COMPACT_ATOMS: atom_id res chain seq x y z
N ASN A 1 -7.88 -7.17 16.53
CA ASN A 1 -9.12 -7.40 15.77
C ASN A 1 -9.58 -6.06 15.18
N VAL A 2 -9.82 -6.02 13.87
CA VAL A 2 -10.30 -4.84 13.15
C VAL A 2 -11.65 -5.17 12.52
N HIS A 3 -12.64 -4.30 12.77
CA HIS A 3 -13.98 -4.44 12.19
C HIS A 3 -14.30 -3.21 11.34
N PHE A 4 -14.70 -3.45 10.10
CA PHE A 4 -15.19 -2.41 9.20
C PHE A 4 -16.71 -2.48 9.15
N ILE A 5 -17.38 -1.46 9.70
CA ILE A 5 -18.84 -1.36 9.75
C ILE A 5 -19.28 -0.18 8.91
N GLY A 6 -20.28 -0.39 8.08
CA GLY A 6 -20.85 0.65 7.25
C GLY A 6 -21.94 0.11 6.32
N THR A 7 -22.76 1.01 5.80
CA THR A 7 -23.74 0.67 4.79
C THR A 7 -23.10 0.42 3.42
N GLN A 8 -23.84 -0.14 2.49
CA GLN A 8 -23.38 -0.35 1.13
C GLN A 8 -22.99 1.00 0.47
N GLY A 9 -21.88 1.02 -0.27
CA GLY A 9 -21.42 2.22 -1.00
C GLY A 9 -20.54 3.18 -0.20
N VAL A 10 -20.22 2.92 1.07
CA VAL A 10 -19.35 3.81 1.89
C VAL A 10 -17.85 3.54 1.76
N GLY A 11 -17.42 2.69 0.83
CA GLY A 11 -16.00 2.45 0.55
C GLY A 11 -15.35 1.32 1.34
N LYS A 12 -16.10 0.42 1.97
CA LYS A 12 -15.54 -0.75 2.69
C LYS A 12 -14.66 -1.63 1.81
N SER A 13 -15.13 -1.98 0.63
CA SER A 13 -14.37 -2.80 -0.31
C SER A 13 -13.12 -2.09 -0.81
N THR A 14 -13.19 -0.78 -1.01
CA THR A 14 -12.02 0.06 -1.37
C THR A 14 -10.96 0.01 -0.29
N LEU A 15 -11.35 0.17 0.97
CA LEU A 15 -10.44 0.10 2.10
C LEU A 15 -9.78 -1.28 2.22
N LEU A 16 -10.58 -2.36 2.12
CA LEU A 16 -10.06 -3.73 2.16
C LEU A 16 -9.07 -4.00 1.01
N ARG A 17 -9.37 -3.55 -0.21
CA ARG A 17 -8.46 -3.69 -1.34
C ARG A 17 -7.16 -2.92 -1.13
N SER A 18 -7.20 -1.75 -0.53
CA SER A 18 -5.99 -0.99 -0.19
C SER A 18 -5.11 -1.74 0.82
N ILE A 19 -5.69 -2.40 1.80
CA ILE A 19 -4.96 -3.23 2.76
C ILE A 19 -4.36 -4.45 2.05
N LEU A 20 -5.14 -5.14 1.21
CA LEU A 20 -4.63 -6.27 0.42
C LEU A 20 -3.49 -5.85 -0.50
N PHE A 21 -3.60 -4.69 -1.12
CA PHE A 21 -2.56 -4.15 -1.99
C PHE A 21 -1.27 -3.89 -1.22
N PHE A 22 -1.35 -3.34 -0.01
CA PHE A 22 -0.19 -3.13 0.84
C PHE A 22 0.60 -4.45 1.07
N TYR A 23 -0.09 -5.53 1.40
CA TYR A 23 0.55 -6.80 1.70
C TYR A 23 0.98 -7.61 0.47
N ASN A 24 0.23 -7.57 -0.58
CA ASN A 24 0.40 -8.48 -1.71
C ASN A 24 0.95 -7.79 -2.96
N ALA A 25 0.62 -6.51 -3.15
CA ALA A 25 0.95 -5.71 -4.32
C ALA A 25 0.66 -6.43 -5.66
N ASP A 26 -0.29 -7.38 -5.65
CA ASP A 26 -0.69 -8.16 -6.82
C ASP A 26 -2.13 -7.76 -7.19
N ILE A 27 -2.22 -6.83 -8.12
CA ILE A 27 -3.51 -6.27 -8.54
C ILE A 27 -4.46 -7.30 -9.16
N GLN A 28 -3.94 -8.39 -9.68
CA GLN A 28 -4.77 -9.46 -10.25
C GLN A 28 -5.52 -10.25 -9.18
N LYS A 29 -5.00 -10.26 -7.95
CA LYS A 29 -5.60 -10.98 -6.82
C LYS A 29 -6.49 -10.12 -5.94
N LEU A 30 -6.77 -8.87 -6.33
CA LEU A 30 -7.61 -7.95 -5.55
C LEU A 30 -9.12 -8.15 -5.77
N GLY A 31 -9.53 -9.12 -6.57
CA GLY A 31 -10.94 -9.39 -6.82
C GLY A 31 -11.67 -8.28 -7.57
N ILE A 32 -10.97 -7.48 -8.35
CA ILE A 32 -11.57 -6.45 -9.21
C ILE A 32 -12.06 -7.12 -10.49
N SER A 33 -13.34 -6.96 -10.83
CA SER A 33 -13.89 -7.52 -12.04
C SER A 33 -13.21 -6.92 -13.28
N ARG A 34 -13.09 -7.73 -14.35
CA ARG A 34 -12.46 -7.29 -15.62
C ARG A 34 -13.20 -6.14 -16.30
N GLU A 35 -14.47 -5.97 -16.00
CA GLU A 35 -15.30 -4.88 -16.53
C GLU A 35 -15.07 -3.53 -15.87
N LYS A 36 -14.43 -3.53 -14.68
CA LYS A 36 -14.07 -2.31 -13.98
C LYS A 36 -12.67 -1.86 -14.36
N LYS A 37 -12.43 -0.56 -14.22
CA LYS A 37 -11.08 -0.01 -14.34
C LYS A 37 -10.11 -0.82 -13.47
N ASN A 38 -8.92 -1.07 -13.97
CA ASN A 38 -7.91 -1.77 -13.19
C ASN A 38 -7.53 -0.97 -11.93
N TYR A 39 -6.85 -1.61 -10.99
CA TYR A 39 -6.48 -0.98 -9.73
C TYR A 39 -5.76 0.36 -9.91
N ASN A 40 -4.80 0.41 -10.84
CA ASN A 40 -4.00 1.62 -11.06
C ASN A 40 -4.83 2.78 -11.58
N GLU A 41 -5.81 2.53 -12.45
CA GLU A 41 -6.69 3.56 -13.00
C GLU A 41 -7.71 4.05 -11.98
N TYR A 42 -8.17 3.18 -11.12
CA TYR A 42 -9.19 3.50 -10.13
C TYR A 42 -8.61 4.23 -8.89
N TYR A 43 -7.50 3.72 -8.34
CA TYR A 43 -6.92 4.25 -7.10
C TYR A 43 -5.86 5.32 -7.36
N PHE A 44 -5.26 5.33 -8.54
CA PHE A 44 -4.26 6.30 -8.96
C PHE A 44 -4.66 6.96 -10.29
N PRO A 45 -5.82 7.66 -10.33
CA PRO A 45 -6.32 8.24 -11.59
C PRO A 45 -5.47 9.40 -12.11
N TYR A 46 -4.74 10.06 -11.23
CA TYR A 46 -3.95 11.25 -11.56
C TYR A 46 -2.46 11.03 -11.27
N GLN A 47 -1.61 11.87 -11.85
CA GLN A 47 -0.16 11.82 -11.61
C GLN A 47 0.21 12.12 -10.14
N ASN A 48 -0.61 12.91 -9.46
CA ASN A 48 -0.45 13.25 -8.05
C ASN A 48 -1.30 12.39 -7.12
N SER A 49 -1.81 11.26 -7.60
CA SER A 49 -2.50 10.31 -6.75
C SER A 49 -1.51 9.48 -5.97
N TYR A 50 -1.68 9.40 -4.66
CA TYR A 50 -0.86 8.57 -3.80
C TYR A 50 -1.62 8.08 -2.57
N ILE A 51 -1.16 6.97 -2.02
CA ILE A 51 -1.65 6.39 -0.78
C ILE A 51 -0.48 6.29 0.17
N VAL A 52 -0.68 6.71 1.40
CA VAL A 52 0.31 6.61 2.48
C VAL A 52 -0.18 5.58 3.49
N TYR A 53 0.66 4.59 3.77
CA TYR A 53 0.44 3.62 4.83
C TYR A 53 1.39 3.93 5.98
N GLU A 54 0.86 4.20 7.17
CA GLU A 54 1.67 4.25 8.38
C GLU A 54 1.75 2.86 9.00
N ILE A 55 2.95 2.42 9.27
CA ILE A 55 3.24 1.11 9.86
C ILE A 55 3.87 1.33 11.23
N GLN A 56 3.24 0.75 12.23
CA GLN A 56 3.80 0.72 13.58
C GLN A 56 4.44 -0.64 13.84
N THR A 57 5.70 -0.61 14.24
CA THR A 57 6.47 -1.76 14.67
C THR A 57 6.87 -1.63 16.12
N GLU A 58 7.48 -2.65 16.70
CA GLU A 58 8.01 -2.59 18.07
C GLU A 58 9.11 -1.54 18.23
N THR A 59 9.83 -1.23 17.15
CA THR A 59 10.96 -0.29 17.16
C THR A 59 10.59 1.13 16.75
N GLY A 60 9.38 1.36 16.28
CA GLY A 60 8.92 2.69 15.87
C GLY A 60 7.93 2.65 14.72
N LYS A 61 7.82 3.77 14.04
CA LYS A 61 6.90 3.94 12.91
C LYS A 61 7.65 4.26 11.64
N TYR A 62 7.12 3.80 10.52
CA TYR A 62 7.54 4.24 9.20
C TYR A 62 6.34 4.34 8.26
N CYS A 63 6.52 5.03 7.14
CA CYS A 63 5.50 5.14 6.12
C CYS A 63 5.91 4.43 4.83
N VAL A 64 4.92 3.88 4.15
CA VAL A 64 5.03 3.42 2.76
C VAL A 64 4.20 4.35 1.90
N LEU A 65 4.85 5.03 0.98
CA LEU A 65 4.22 5.87 -0.02
C LEU A 65 4.04 5.06 -1.30
N SER A 66 2.79 4.84 -1.70
CA SER A 66 2.44 4.29 -3.01
C SER A 66 1.96 5.42 -3.90
N PHE A 67 2.52 5.53 -5.10
CA PHE A 67 2.21 6.62 -6.02
C PHE A 67 2.33 6.17 -7.48
N LYS A 68 1.75 6.96 -8.38
CA LYS A 68 1.85 6.70 -9.81
C LYS A 68 3.16 7.28 -10.36
N SER A 69 3.93 6.44 -11.01
CA SER A 69 5.15 6.82 -11.71
C SER A 69 5.20 6.15 -13.08
N GLN A 70 5.31 6.94 -14.13
CA GLN A 70 5.37 6.44 -15.52
C GLN A 70 4.27 5.40 -15.86
N GLY A 71 3.04 5.66 -15.43
CA GLY A 71 1.89 4.79 -15.68
C GLY A 71 1.83 3.53 -14.82
N ARG A 72 2.76 3.34 -13.88
CA ARG A 72 2.80 2.20 -12.95
C ARG A 72 2.76 2.70 -11.51
N VAL A 73 2.36 1.82 -10.59
CA VAL A 73 2.47 2.09 -9.17
C VAL A 73 3.89 1.80 -8.71
N ALA A 74 4.47 2.76 -8.01
CA ALA A 74 5.78 2.68 -7.40
C ALA A 74 5.68 2.95 -5.89
N PHE A 75 6.73 2.62 -5.17
CA PHE A 75 6.77 2.70 -3.72
C PHE A 75 8.04 3.41 -3.25
N ARG A 76 7.91 4.12 -2.14
CA ARG A 76 9.04 4.60 -1.33
C ARG A 76 8.76 4.32 0.14
N PHE A 77 9.80 3.97 0.87
CA PHE A 77 9.75 3.82 2.31
C PHE A 77 10.32 5.09 2.96
N ILE A 78 9.62 5.61 3.95
CA ILE A 78 9.96 6.84 4.66
C ILE A 78 10.15 6.50 6.13
N ASN A 79 11.33 6.75 6.67
CA ASN A 79 11.66 6.44 8.06
C ASN A 79 11.12 7.50 9.03
N SER A 80 9.82 7.64 9.03
CA SER A 80 9.08 8.55 9.92
C SER A 80 7.64 8.09 10.06
N GLY A 81 7.01 8.39 11.18
CA GLY A 81 5.56 8.33 11.30
C GLY A 81 4.88 9.30 10.34
N TYR A 82 3.58 9.12 10.16
CA TYR A 82 2.79 9.99 9.30
C TYR A 82 2.73 11.41 9.84
N ASP A 83 3.05 12.36 8.97
CA ASP A 83 2.81 13.78 9.18
C ASP A 83 2.18 14.34 7.90
N LYS A 84 0.98 14.89 8.03
CA LYS A 84 0.27 15.45 6.88
C LYS A 84 1.05 16.53 6.14
N ASN A 85 1.90 17.28 6.86
CA ASN A 85 2.70 18.35 6.29
C ASN A 85 3.74 17.87 5.27
N PHE A 86 4.09 16.57 5.28
CA PHE A 86 4.94 15.98 4.24
C PHE A 86 4.22 15.83 2.90
N PHE A 87 2.90 15.75 2.91
CA PHE A 87 2.10 15.38 1.73
C PHE A 87 1.12 16.46 1.28
N ILE A 88 0.74 17.35 2.18
CA ILE A 88 -0.31 18.35 1.99
C ILE A 88 0.27 19.73 2.27
N ASP A 89 0.01 20.68 1.38
CA ASP A 89 0.43 22.08 1.53
C ASP A 89 -0.40 22.84 2.56
N ASN A 90 -0.05 24.12 2.79
CA ASN A 90 -0.74 24.99 3.74
C ASN A 90 -2.21 25.27 3.38
N GLU A 91 -2.59 25.07 2.12
CA GLU A 91 -3.96 25.25 1.62
C GLU A 91 -4.80 23.96 1.72
N GLY A 92 -4.22 22.86 2.22
CA GLY A 92 -4.87 21.57 2.33
C GLY A 92 -4.90 20.76 1.04
N LYS A 93 -4.09 21.13 0.06
CA LYS A 93 -3.95 20.40 -1.22
C LYS A 93 -2.77 19.46 -1.18
N ALA A 94 -2.94 18.28 -1.75
CA ALA A 94 -1.86 17.32 -1.95
C ALA A 94 -0.79 17.93 -2.88
N TYR A 95 0.48 17.70 -2.54
CA TYR A 95 1.57 18.11 -3.42
C TYR A 95 1.48 17.40 -4.77
N GLU A 96 1.66 18.15 -5.86
CA GLU A 96 1.49 17.63 -7.22
C GLU A 96 2.64 16.73 -7.66
N THR A 97 3.82 16.90 -7.08
CA THR A 97 5.02 16.15 -7.45
C THR A 97 5.73 15.59 -6.23
N PHE A 98 6.45 14.48 -6.43
CA PHE A 98 7.28 13.92 -5.37
C PHE A 98 8.40 14.88 -4.94
N ASP A 99 8.90 15.74 -5.82
CA ASP A 99 9.94 16.70 -5.47
C ASP A 99 9.49 17.66 -4.36
N LYS A 100 8.24 18.09 -4.39
CA LYS A 100 7.65 18.90 -3.30
C LYS A 100 7.54 18.12 -1.98
N ILE A 101 7.17 16.86 -2.06
CA ILE A 101 7.16 15.95 -0.88
C ILE A 101 8.58 15.80 -0.34
N ARG A 102 9.57 15.61 -1.19
CA ARG A 102 10.99 15.50 -0.80
C ARG A 102 11.47 16.75 -0.06
N VAL A 103 11.11 17.93 -0.54
CA VAL A 103 11.43 19.18 0.15
C VAL A 103 10.78 19.24 1.53
N ALA A 104 9.51 18.87 1.63
CA ALA A 104 8.79 18.83 2.91
C ALA A 104 9.36 17.80 3.90
N LEU A 105 9.84 16.66 3.41
CA LEU A 105 10.52 15.63 4.22
C LEU A 105 11.87 16.12 4.78
N GLY A 106 12.52 17.07 4.12
CA GLY A 106 13.79 17.62 4.57
C GLY A 106 14.89 16.57 4.71
N LYS A 107 15.39 16.39 5.93
CA LYS A 107 16.44 15.40 6.26
C LYS A 107 15.90 14.02 6.62
N THR A 108 14.61 13.80 6.56
CA THR A 108 14.01 12.50 6.84
C THR A 108 14.57 11.46 5.87
N ASP A 109 14.98 10.32 6.40
CA ASP A 109 15.54 9.22 5.62
C ASP A 109 14.45 8.56 4.77
N ILE A 110 14.68 8.50 3.47
CA ILE A 110 13.79 7.89 2.48
C ILE A 110 14.59 6.96 1.58
N THR A 111 13.94 5.91 1.10
CA THR A 111 14.57 5.00 0.15
C THR A 111 14.52 5.53 -1.27
N ARG A 112 15.31 4.92 -2.17
CA ARG A 112 15.08 5.06 -3.59
C ARG A 112 13.69 4.55 -3.98
N ILE A 113 13.26 4.89 -5.17
CA ILE A 113 12.00 4.40 -5.75
C ILE A 113 12.07 2.88 -5.98
N VAL A 114 10.99 2.19 -5.62
CA VAL A 114 10.78 0.77 -5.89
C VAL A 114 9.67 0.65 -6.94
N ASN A 115 10.03 0.26 -8.14
CA ASN A 115 9.13 0.19 -9.30
C ASN A 115 8.53 -1.21 -9.54
N ASN A 116 8.95 -2.20 -8.78
CA ASN A 116 8.64 -3.59 -9.00
C ASN A 116 7.88 -4.17 -7.80
N TYR A 117 6.74 -4.78 -8.04
CA TYR A 117 5.93 -5.39 -6.98
C TYR A 117 6.64 -6.54 -6.27
N GLU A 118 7.45 -7.31 -6.99
CA GLU A 118 8.23 -8.40 -6.41
C GLU A 118 9.30 -7.85 -5.45
N GLU A 119 10.04 -6.83 -5.86
CA GLU A 119 11.00 -6.16 -4.98
C GLU A 119 10.32 -5.58 -3.74
N TYR A 120 9.18 -4.92 -3.92
CA TYR A 120 8.39 -4.39 -2.81
C TYR A 120 8.01 -5.47 -1.80
N ARG A 121 7.50 -6.62 -2.27
CA ARG A 121 7.16 -7.75 -1.41
C ARG A 121 8.37 -8.32 -0.70
N ASN A 122 9.49 -8.44 -1.39
CA ASN A 122 10.75 -8.93 -0.81
C ASN A 122 11.25 -8.03 0.32
N ILE A 123 11.06 -6.72 0.19
CA ILE A 123 11.37 -5.77 1.25
C ILE A 123 10.46 -6.00 2.47
N LEU A 124 9.15 -6.05 2.27
CA LEU A 124 8.21 -6.26 3.36
C LEU A 124 8.43 -7.59 4.10
N TYR A 125 8.73 -8.64 3.37
CA TYR A 125 8.89 -9.97 3.94
C TYR A 125 10.31 -10.29 4.41
N GLY A 126 11.26 -9.41 4.17
CA GLY A 126 12.65 -9.58 4.59
C GLY A 126 13.33 -10.81 3.99
N ASN A 127 12.81 -11.36 2.89
CA ASN A 127 13.11 -12.70 2.42
C ASN A 127 14.33 -12.78 1.49
N ASN A 128 14.88 -11.65 1.13
CA ASN A 128 15.94 -11.59 0.15
C ASN A 128 17.31 -11.41 0.84
N LYS A 129 18.16 -12.42 0.76
CA LYS A 129 19.54 -12.37 1.26
C LYS A 129 20.38 -11.28 0.56
N GLY A 130 19.96 -10.85 -0.64
CA GLY A 130 20.57 -9.77 -1.40
C GLY A 130 19.94 -8.39 -1.16
N LEU A 131 19.06 -8.24 -0.17
CA LEU A 131 18.38 -6.98 0.10
C LEU A 131 19.39 -5.90 0.51
N GLN A 132 19.32 -4.74 -0.18
CA GLN A 132 20.17 -3.60 0.12
C GLN A 132 19.95 -3.12 1.55
N SER A 133 21.01 -2.63 2.19
CA SER A 133 20.98 -2.22 3.61
C SER A 133 19.92 -1.16 3.92
N GLU A 134 19.63 -0.26 2.97
CA GLU A 134 18.61 0.77 3.13
C GLU A 134 17.19 0.23 3.36
N PHE A 135 16.90 -0.99 2.86
CA PHE A 135 15.58 -1.61 2.97
C PHE A 135 15.40 -2.53 4.17
N ARG A 136 16.50 -3.00 4.78
CA ARG A 136 16.42 -4.03 5.83
C ARG A 136 15.58 -3.62 7.03
N LYS A 137 15.62 -2.34 7.40
CA LYS A 137 14.86 -1.80 8.54
C LYS A 137 13.35 -1.78 8.34
N TYR A 138 12.87 -1.91 7.11
CA TYR A 138 11.45 -1.90 6.78
C TYR A 138 10.83 -3.28 6.68
N ALA A 139 11.59 -4.34 6.85
CA ALA A 139 11.06 -5.69 6.91
C ALA A 139 10.11 -5.84 8.10
N LEU A 140 8.88 -6.31 7.83
CA LEU A 140 7.86 -6.40 8.86
C LEU A 140 8.06 -7.58 9.80
N MET A 141 8.64 -8.69 9.31
CA MET A 141 8.92 -9.89 10.12
C MET A 141 9.93 -10.80 9.44
N GLU A 142 10.40 -11.80 10.19
CA GLU A 142 11.11 -12.92 9.62
C GLU A 142 10.27 -13.68 8.59
N SER A 143 10.87 -14.03 7.49
CA SER A 143 10.24 -14.54 6.26
C SER A 143 9.28 -15.73 6.44
N LYS A 144 9.49 -16.54 7.47
CA LYS A 144 8.68 -17.74 7.71
C LYS A 144 7.29 -17.46 8.26
N GLN A 145 7.11 -16.36 8.98
CA GLN A 145 5.83 -16.02 9.62
C GLN A 145 4.85 -15.33 8.67
N PHE A 146 5.36 -14.61 7.65
CA PHE A 146 4.52 -13.79 6.77
C PHE A 146 4.06 -14.45 5.48
N GLN A 147 4.64 -15.58 5.09
CA GLN A 147 4.28 -16.24 3.82
C GLN A 147 2.78 -16.59 3.72
N ASN A 148 2.11 -16.78 4.84
CA ASN A 148 0.70 -17.18 4.88
C ASN A 148 -0.28 -16.00 5.01
N ILE A 149 0.13 -14.84 5.54
CA ILE A 149 -0.79 -13.72 5.80
C ILE A 149 -1.42 -13.16 4.54
N PRO A 150 -0.68 -12.83 3.47
CA PRO A 150 -1.29 -12.31 2.24
C PRO A 150 -2.25 -13.31 1.60
N ARG A 151 -1.92 -14.61 1.68
CA ARG A 151 -2.77 -15.68 1.17
C ARG A 151 -4.06 -15.81 1.99
N THR A 152 -3.95 -15.75 3.31
CA THR A 152 -5.10 -15.80 4.21
C THR A 152 -6.02 -14.60 4.00
N ILE A 153 -5.47 -13.39 3.90
CA ILE A 153 -6.25 -12.17 3.65
C ILE A 153 -6.95 -12.27 2.28
N ALA A 154 -6.24 -12.72 1.24
CA ALA A 154 -6.81 -12.88 -0.09
C ALA A 154 -7.94 -13.92 -0.09
N ASN A 155 -7.78 -15.04 0.62
CA ASN A 155 -8.80 -16.08 0.73
C ASN A 155 -10.05 -15.57 1.47
N VAL A 156 -9.89 -14.84 2.56
CA VAL A 156 -11.02 -14.23 3.30
C VAL A 156 -11.78 -13.26 2.38
N PHE A 157 -11.08 -12.43 1.63
CA PHE A 157 -11.70 -11.50 0.70
C PHE A 157 -12.45 -12.20 -0.44
N LEU A 158 -11.86 -13.24 -1.02
CA LEU A 158 -12.50 -14.03 -2.07
C LEU A 158 -13.74 -14.77 -1.55
N ASN A 159 -13.67 -15.34 -0.35
CA ASN A 159 -14.81 -16.01 0.28
C ASN A 159 -15.96 -15.04 0.56
N THR A 160 -15.67 -13.85 1.08
CA THR A 160 -16.68 -12.81 1.30
C THR A 160 -17.37 -12.39 -0.01
N LYS A 161 -16.62 -12.34 -1.12
CA LYS A 161 -17.19 -12.05 -2.44
C LYS A 161 -18.08 -13.17 -2.95
N LEU A 162 -17.69 -14.42 -2.77
CA LEU A 162 -18.49 -15.61 -3.12
C LEU A 162 -19.81 -15.64 -2.34
N ASP A 163 -19.77 -15.37 -1.03
CA ASP A 163 -20.97 -15.31 -0.20
C ASP A 163 -21.93 -14.19 -0.66
N ALA A 164 -21.40 -13.06 -1.10
CA ALA A 164 -22.21 -11.97 -1.64
C ALA A 164 -22.83 -12.30 -3.01
N GLU A 165 -22.20 -13.16 -3.80
CA GLU A 165 -22.77 -13.66 -5.06
C GLU A 165 -23.84 -14.74 -4.82
N PHE A 166 -23.68 -15.58 -3.81
CA PHE A 166 -24.68 -16.58 -3.41
C PHE A 166 -25.96 -15.97 -2.84
N VAL A 167 -25.88 -14.84 -2.17
CA VAL A 167 -27.03 -14.13 -1.57
C VAL A 167 -27.88 -13.39 -2.63
N LYS A 168 -27.40 -13.27 -3.88
CA LYS A 168 -28.13 -12.63 -4.97
C LYS A 168 -29.01 -13.58 -5.79
N GLU A 169 -28.93 -14.86 -5.55
CA GLU A 169 -29.87 -15.86 -6.07
C GLU A 169 -31.03 -16.08 -5.10
#